data_1ad8d70fb6bb98ca39ff7c19506173e7
#
_entry.id   1ad8d70fb6bb98ca39ff7c19506173e7
#
_cell.length_a   1.000
_cell.length_b   1.000
_cell.length_c   1.000
_cell.angle_alpha   90.00
_cell.angle_beta   90.00
_cell.angle_gamma   90.00
#
_symmetry.space_group_name_H-M   'P 1'
#
loop_
_entity.id
_entity.type
_entity.pdbx_description
1 polymer ?
#
loop_
_entity_poly.entity_id
_entity_poly.type
_entity_poly.pdbx_seq_one_letter_code
_entity_poly.pdbx_strand_id
1 'polypeptide(L)'
;MTDALPHPVPAKRWVYVIPVAAIMYMLAYLDRNNVSVILPYMHGDLALSNADKGLVGGVFFLGYVFLQIPAAILAQRWSARKTVLILMLAWGLAASLSGLVRTTSQFYVARFVLGLFEGGVWPAVLILLASWFPLRERARANALWMACLPLSSVLMAPLSGWMLDHASWRWVLVFQGLPPLLWAVVWWFTVADRPAQARWISRAEAGHLERALAADEAAKPPSGSGSYLDAVKQRRVLILIGVYFFWITGFYGFNLWLPSVIKELTHDGSATEVGLLTALPFTVALLVMIANAAWSDRTGRRRQAVAVPLVVGIAALLLGQAVDGALPRMLLLCLTAAALYAPYGPFWAIPGELLRFEVVAVAMGLINALGNLGGFAGPYLVGWLTDATGSSVTGFAVLSAFLAVAVVLVALGLRPATRPERRPAGLTAEEGA
;
A
#
# COMPACT_ATOMS: atom_id res chain seq x y z
N MET A 1 4.71 40.26 13.01
CA MET A 1 5.69 39.71 13.96
C MET A 1 5.59 38.20 13.88
N THR A 2 6.48 37.59 13.10
CA THR A 2 6.59 36.13 12.99
C THR A 2 7.46 35.68 14.16
N ASP A 3 6.84 35.27 15.26
CA ASP A 3 7.55 34.54 16.31
C ASP A 3 8.02 33.20 15.74
N ALA A 4 9.26 33.22 15.25
CA ALA A 4 10.00 32.01 14.96
C ALA A 4 10.11 31.24 16.28
N LEU A 5 9.47 30.05 16.34
CA LEU A 5 9.55 29.16 17.47
C LEU A 5 11.02 28.88 17.82
N PRO A 6 11.54 29.26 18.99
CA PRO A 6 12.99 29.31 19.28
C PRO A 6 13.64 27.94 19.50
N HIS A 7 12.92 26.82 19.37
CA HIS A 7 13.50 25.48 19.56
C HIS A 7 13.03 24.52 18.47
N PRO A 8 13.93 23.71 17.88
CA PRO A 8 13.54 22.68 16.93
C PRO A 8 12.59 21.67 17.61
N VAL A 9 11.51 21.35 16.90
CA VAL A 9 10.56 20.33 17.38
C VAL A 9 11.30 19.01 17.63
N PRO A 10 11.10 18.33 18.78
CA PRO A 10 11.94 17.21 19.20
C PRO A 10 12.10 16.13 18.12
N ALA A 11 13.33 15.71 17.86
CA ALA A 11 13.64 14.67 16.88
C ALA A 11 13.28 13.25 17.37
N LYS A 12 13.09 13.06 18.69
CA LYS A 12 12.83 11.74 19.29
C LYS A 12 11.65 11.00 18.69
N ARG A 13 10.55 11.69 18.29
CA ARG A 13 9.39 11.06 17.65
C ARG A 13 9.73 10.32 16.36
N TRP A 14 10.74 10.78 15.62
CA TRP A 14 11.20 10.12 14.41
C TRP A 14 11.82 8.74 14.68
N VAL A 15 12.41 8.57 15.86
CA VAL A 15 13.07 7.32 16.27
C VAL A 15 12.09 6.40 17.02
N TYR A 16 11.15 6.95 17.78
CA TYR A 16 10.23 6.15 18.60
C TYR A 16 8.91 5.82 17.91
N VAL A 17 8.38 6.70 17.06
CA VAL A 17 7.07 6.48 16.42
C VAL A 17 7.21 5.83 15.05
N ILE A 18 8.07 6.39 14.17
CA ILE A 18 8.19 5.90 12.78
C ILE A 18 8.70 4.47 12.69
N PRO A 19 9.82 4.06 13.32
CA PRO A 19 10.31 2.69 13.20
C PRO A 19 9.33 1.67 13.79
N VAL A 20 8.69 1.99 14.91
CA VAL A 20 7.72 1.08 15.55
C VAL A 20 6.47 0.89 14.66
N ALA A 21 5.97 1.98 14.06
CA ALA A 21 4.86 1.91 13.12
C ALA A 21 5.26 1.24 11.79
N ALA A 22 6.48 1.47 11.31
CA ALA A 22 7.00 0.87 10.08
C ALA A 22 7.19 -0.65 10.24
N ILE A 23 7.81 -1.11 11.33
CA ILE A 23 7.98 -2.55 11.59
C ILE A 23 6.61 -3.22 11.75
N MET A 24 5.69 -2.62 12.51
CA MET A 24 4.33 -3.14 12.65
C MET A 24 3.65 -3.31 11.27
N TYR A 25 3.75 -2.31 10.40
CA TYR A 25 3.12 -2.38 9.08
C TYR A 25 3.88 -3.30 8.11
N MET A 26 5.20 -3.43 8.30
CA MET A 26 6.02 -4.43 7.60
C MET A 26 5.58 -5.85 7.93
N LEU A 27 5.26 -6.15 9.21
CA LEU A 27 4.73 -7.44 9.64
C LEU A 27 3.36 -7.72 9.01
N ALA A 28 2.45 -6.73 9.00
CA ALA A 28 1.15 -6.87 8.32
C ALA A 28 1.34 -7.15 6.81
N TYR A 29 2.27 -6.43 6.17
CA TYR A 29 2.52 -6.63 4.74
C TYR A 29 3.21 -7.97 4.42
N LEU A 30 3.98 -8.50 5.36
CA LEU A 30 4.56 -9.84 5.31
C LEU A 30 3.45 -10.91 5.32
N ASP A 31 2.51 -10.85 6.28
CA ASP A 31 1.39 -11.78 6.39
C ASP A 31 0.43 -11.71 5.19
N ARG A 32 0.31 -10.54 4.57
CA ARG A 32 -0.47 -10.36 3.34
C ARG A 32 0.13 -11.10 2.15
N ASN A 33 1.45 -11.03 2.00
CA ASN A 33 2.16 -11.49 0.80
C ASN A 33 2.76 -12.88 0.93
N ASN A 34 2.93 -13.43 2.14
CA ASN A 34 3.53 -14.76 2.33
C ASN A 34 2.78 -15.87 1.55
N VAL A 35 1.47 -15.70 1.37
CA VAL A 35 0.65 -16.63 0.59
C VAL A 35 1.17 -16.80 -0.84
N SER A 36 1.71 -15.74 -1.46
CA SER A 36 2.26 -15.84 -2.82
C SER A 36 3.43 -16.81 -2.93
N VAL A 37 4.26 -16.88 -1.88
CA VAL A 37 5.44 -17.76 -1.83
C VAL A 37 5.06 -19.19 -1.49
N ILE A 38 4.04 -19.39 -0.62
CA ILE A 38 3.64 -20.75 -0.19
C ILE A 38 2.74 -21.46 -1.20
N LEU A 39 1.92 -20.73 -1.97
CA LEU A 39 0.97 -21.32 -2.93
C LEU A 39 1.60 -22.35 -3.89
N PRO A 40 2.79 -22.12 -4.47
CA PRO A 40 3.45 -23.11 -5.32
C PRO A 40 3.86 -24.42 -4.62
N TYR A 41 3.83 -24.44 -3.28
CA TYR A 41 4.28 -25.58 -2.45
C TYR A 41 3.13 -26.26 -1.70
N MET A 42 1.87 -25.86 -1.94
CA MET A 42 0.69 -26.44 -1.29
C MET A 42 0.11 -27.67 -2.03
N HIS A 43 0.78 -28.13 -3.10
CA HIS A 43 0.33 -29.29 -3.87
C HIS A 43 0.29 -30.57 -3.00
N GLY A 44 -0.83 -31.26 -3.04
CA GLY A 44 -1.06 -32.51 -2.32
C GLY A 44 -1.84 -32.34 -1.02
N ASP A 45 -1.75 -31.22 -0.31
CA ASP A 45 -2.47 -30.97 0.94
C ASP A 45 -3.87 -30.38 0.72
N LEU A 46 -3.94 -29.42 -0.18
CA LEU A 46 -5.18 -28.76 -0.63
C LEU A 46 -5.19 -28.82 -2.15
N ALA A 47 -6.21 -29.47 -2.73
CA ALA A 47 -6.38 -29.59 -4.18
C ALA A 47 -6.84 -28.23 -4.75
N LEU A 48 -5.92 -27.26 -4.82
CA LEU A 48 -6.21 -25.90 -5.32
C LEU A 48 -6.02 -25.82 -6.82
N SER A 49 -7.09 -25.51 -7.57
CA SER A 49 -7.00 -25.01 -8.94
C SER A 49 -6.27 -23.65 -8.99
N ASN A 50 -5.92 -23.16 -10.17
CA ASN A 50 -5.34 -21.82 -10.27
C ASN A 50 -6.36 -20.74 -9.91
N ALA A 51 -7.65 -20.95 -10.21
CA ALA A 51 -8.74 -20.07 -9.74
C ALA A 51 -8.80 -20.02 -8.21
N ASP A 52 -8.68 -21.17 -7.53
CA ASP A 52 -8.66 -21.23 -6.06
C ASP A 52 -7.44 -20.49 -5.48
N LYS A 53 -6.26 -20.66 -6.08
CA LYS A 53 -5.05 -19.90 -5.66
C LYS A 53 -5.25 -18.39 -5.80
N GLY A 54 -5.82 -17.97 -6.94
CA GLY A 54 -6.17 -16.58 -7.18
C GLY A 54 -7.21 -16.06 -6.16
N LEU A 55 -8.22 -16.88 -5.84
CA LEU A 55 -9.26 -16.55 -4.87
C LEU A 55 -8.70 -16.46 -3.44
N VAL A 56 -7.81 -17.35 -3.02
CA VAL A 56 -7.10 -17.29 -1.73
C VAL A 56 -6.35 -15.97 -1.57
N GLY A 57 -5.66 -15.52 -2.63
CA GLY A 57 -4.98 -14.22 -2.62
C GLY A 57 -5.96 -13.04 -2.62
N GLY A 58 -7.04 -13.15 -3.40
CA GLY A 58 -8.00 -12.08 -3.64
C GLY A 58 -8.99 -11.84 -2.51
N VAL A 59 -9.55 -12.91 -1.90
CA VAL A 59 -10.61 -12.81 -0.88
C VAL A 59 -10.18 -12.01 0.35
N PHE A 60 -8.89 -11.94 0.62
CA PHE A 60 -8.30 -11.06 1.61
C PHE A 60 -8.76 -9.61 1.42
N PHE A 61 -8.78 -9.11 0.19
CA PHE A 61 -9.14 -7.71 -0.11
C PHE A 61 -10.63 -7.43 0.07
N LEU A 62 -11.48 -8.44 -0.05
CA LEU A 62 -12.89 -8.29 0.31
C LEU A 62 -13.02 -8.02 1.82
N GLY A 63 -12.35 -8.81 2.67
CA GLY A 63 -12.29 -8.54 4.11
C GLY A 63 -11.68 -7.17 4.43
N TYR A 64 -10.59 -6.82 3.74
CA TYR A 64 -9.82 -5.60 3.94
C TYR A 64 -10.65 -4.31 3.83
N VAL A 65 -11.62 -4.26 2.93
CA VAL A 65 -12.47 -3.07 2.72
C VAL A 65 -13.44 -2.84 3.88
N PHE A 66 -13.94 -3.88 4.53
CA PHE A 66 -15.00 -3.79 5.53
C PHE A 66 -14.62 -2.98 6.77
N LEU A 67 -13.41 -3.16 7.32
CA LEU A 67 -13.00 -2.47 8.56
C LEU A 67 -12.26 -1.15 8.33
N GLN A 68 -11.98 -0.73 7.10
CA GLN A 68 -11.26 0.53 6.87
C GLN A 68 -11.96 1.74 7.49
N ILE A 69 -13.24 1.92 7.20
CA ILE A 69 -14.02 3.06 7.72
C ILE A 69 -14.32 2.90 9.22
N PRO A 70 -14.83 1.75 9.71
CA PRO A 70 -15.06 1.56 11.13
C PRO A 70 -13.81 1.76 12.00
N ALA A 71 -12.66 1.23 11.57
CA ALA A 71 -11.41 1.37 12.30
C ALA A 71 -10.90 2.83 12.30
N ALA A 72 -11.06 3.57 11.20
CA ALA A 72 -10.76 4.99 11.16
C ALA A 72 -11.60 5.78 12.18
N ILE A 73 -12.90 5.52 12.24
CA ILE A 73 -13.80 6.15 13.19
C ILE A 73 -13.40 5.79 14.63
N LEU A 74 -13.09 4.51 14.89
CA LEU A 74 -12.67 4.06 16.21
C LEU A 74 -11.34 4.69 16.63
N ALA A 75 -10.36 4.75 15.71
CA ALA A 75 -9.07 5.39 15.96
C ALA A 75 -9.20 6.89 16.28
N GLN A 76 -10.12 7.60 15.60
CA GLN A 76 -10.36 9.02 15.83
C GLN A 76 -11.13 9.30 17.15
N ARG A 77 -12.18 8.51 17.42
CA ARG A 77 -13.11 8.79 18.53
C ARG A 77 -12.65 8.19 19.85
N TRP A 78 -11.88 7.13 19.82
CA TRP A 78 -11.43 6.43 21.02
C TRP A 78 -9.90 6.47 21.19
N SER A 79 -9.14 5.74 20.38
CA SER A 79 -7.68 5.70 20.49
C SER A 79 -7.08 5.00 19.28
N ALA A 80 -6.21 5.67 18.53
CA ALA A 80 -5.48 5.07 17.43
C ALA A 80 -4.52 3.95 17.91
N ARG A 81 -3.83 4.18 19.05
CA ARG A 81 -2.96 3.21 19.71
C ARG A 81 -3.68 1.92 20.04
N LYS A 82 -4.84 2.00 20.72
CA LYS A 82 -5.62 0.81 21.14
C LYS A 82 -6.26 0.11 19.94
N THR A 83 -6.76 0.87 18.97
CA THR A 83 -7.34 0.33 17.74
C THR A 83 -6.30 -0.51 16.99
N VAL A 84 -5.10 0.02 16.74
CA VAL A 84 -4.01 -0.73 16.09
C VAL A 84 -3.60 -1.94 16.91
N LEU A 85 -3.51 -1.83 18.24
CA LEU A 85 -3.19 -2.95 19.12
C LEU A 85 -4.17 -4.11 18.97
N ILE A 86 -5.48 -3.81 19.05
CA ILE A 86 -6.54 -4.83 18.92
C ILE A 86 -6.50 -5.48 17.54
N LEU A 87 -6.38 -4.67 16.50
CA LEU A 87 -6.26 -5.18 15.13
C LEU A 87 -5.02 -6.06 14.99
N MET A 88 -3.87 -5.66 15.54
CA MET A 88 -2.61 -6.40 15.48
C MET A 88 -2.71 -7.75 16.18
N LEU A 89 -3.31 -7.82 17.36
CA LEU A 89 -3.56 -9.07 18.06
C LEU A 89 -4.51 -9.97 17.27
N ALA A 90 -5.58 -9.40 16.70
CA ALA A 90 -6.57 -10.14 15.95
C ALA A 90 -6.01 -10.69 14.64
N TRP A 91 -5.27 -9.88 13.84
CA TRP A 91 -4.68 -10.40 12.61
C TRP A 91 -3.54 -11.39 12.87
N GLY A 92 -2.67 -11.14 13.86
CA GLY A 92 -1.58 -12.06 14.19
C GLY A 92 -2.12 -13.44 14.61
N LEU A 93 -3.22 -13.46 15.39
CA LEU A 93 -3.93 -14.70 15.73
C LEU A 93 -4.54 -15.35 14.47
N ALA A 94 -5.24 -14.58 13.63
CA ALA A 94 -5.83 -15.08 12.39
C ALA A 94 -4.78 -15.63 11.42
N ALA A 95 -3.62 -14.95 11.28
CA ALA A 95 -2.49 -15.40 10.47
C ALA A 95 -1.95 -16.75 11.00
N SER A 96 -1.67 -16.85 12.29
CA SER A 96 -1.18 -18.09 12.91
C SER A 96 -2.19 -19.24 12.77
N LEU A 97 -3.49 -18.98 13.01
CA LEU A 97 -4.55 -19.99 12.86
C LEU A 97 -4.75 -20.42 11.40
N SER A 98 -4.36 -19.59 10.41
CA SER A 98 -4.40 -19.96 8.99
C SER A 98 -3.53 -21.16 8.65
N GLY A 99 -2.50 -21.46 9.44
CA GLY A 99 -1.70 -22.67 9.30
C GLY A 99 -2.43 -23.98 9.69
N LEU A 100 -3.57 -23.90 10.40
CA LEU A 100 -4.35 -25.04 10.85
C LEU A 100 -5.47 -25.45 9.89
N VAL A 101 -5.67 -24.72 8.79
CA VAL A 101 -6.73 -25.01 7.80
C VAL A 101 -6.53 -26.37 7.15
N ARG A 102 -7.62 -27.09 6.91
CA ARG A 102 -7.61 -28.43 6.30
C ARG A 102 -8.38 -28.49 4.98
N THR A 103 -9.16 -27.47 4.67
CA THR A 103 -9.96 -27.38 3.43
C THR A 103 -9.76 -26.03 2.76
N THR A 104 -9.97 -25.98 1.46
CA THR A 104 -9.93 -24.73 0.66
C THR A 104 -10.91 -23.69 1.21
N SER A 105 -12.13 -24.10 1.59
CA SER A 105 -13.13 -23.19 2.16
C SER A 105 -12.68 -22.57 3.48
N GLN A 106 -12.04 -23.37 4.37
CA GLN A 106 -11.45 -22.83 5.59
C GLN A 106 -10.36 -21.82 5.28
N PHE A 107 -9.58 -22.05 4.23
CA PHE A 107 -8.52 -21.12 3.84
C PHE A 107 -9.09 -19.79 3.31
N TYR A 108 -10.18 -19.81 2.53
CA TYR A 108 -10.87 -18.58 2.14
C TYR A 108 -11.37 -17.79 3.35
N VAL A 109 -12.01 -18.46 4.32
CA VAL A 109 -12.47 -17.80 5.55
C VAL A 109 -11.31 -17.21 6.32
N ALA A 110 -10.21 -17.94 6.49
CA ALA A 110 -9.02 -17.47 7.19
C ALA A 110 -8.42 -16.23 6.51
N ARG A 111 -8.33 -16.23 5.16
CA ARG A 111 -7.84 -15.08 4.37
C ARG A 111 -8.77 -13.88 4.46
N PHE A 112 -10.09 -14.09 4.44
CA PHE A 112 -11.07 -13.03 4.62
C PHE A 112 -10.95 -12.39 6.02
N VAL A 113 -10.88 -13.21 7.07
CA VAL A 113 -10.74 -12.74 8.46
C VAL A 113 -9.41 -12.00 8.66
N LEU A 114 -8.32 -12.51 8.09
CA LEU A 114 -7.04 -11.82 8.10
C LEU A 114 -7.16 -10.43 7.45
N GLY A 115 -7.74 -10.37 6.25
CA GLY A 115 -7.99 -9.11 5.54
C GLY A 115 -8.86 -8.15 6.34
N LEU A 116 -9.91 -8.66 6.99
CA LEU A 116 -10.82 -7.87 7.83
C LEU A 116 -10.06 -7.09 8.91
N PHE A 117 -9.18 -7.76 9.65
CA PHE A 117 -8.42 -7.11 10.73
C PHE A 117 -7.26 -6.25 10.22
N GLU A 118 -6.58 -6.62 9.14
CA GLU A 118 -5.54 -5.78 8.55
C GLU A 118 -6.07 -4.50 7.90
N GLY A 119 -7.29 -4.54 7.36
CA GLY A 119 -7.88 -3.42 6.61
C GLY A 119 -7.99 -2.13 7.42
N GLY A 120 -8.20 -2.24 8.73
CA GLY A 120 -8.30 -1.09 9.62
C GLY A 120 -6.97 -0.45 10.02
N VAL A 121 -5.85 -1.13 9.79
CA VAL A 121 -4.53 -0.69 10.29
C VAL A 121 -4.06 0.57 9.59
N TRP A 122 -4.15 0.60 8.25
CA TRP A 122 -3.67 1.73 7.45
C TRP A 122 -4.29 3.06 7.85
N PRO A 123 -5.62 3.22 7.91
CA PRO A 123 -6.25 4.48 8.32
C PRO A 123 -5.96 4.81 9.80
N ALA A 124 -5.90 3.83 10.69
CA ALA A 124 -5.61 4.05 12.09
C ALA A 124 -4.18 4.59 12.32
N VAL A 125 -3.19 4.09 11.56
CA VAL A 125 -1.81 4.60 11.62
C VAL A 125 -1.70 6.00 11.04
N LEU A 126 -2.40 6.32 9.94
CA LEU A 126 -2.42 7.69 9.42
C LEU A 126 -2.95 8.70 10.46
N ILE A 127 -3.98 8.31 11.22
CA ILE A 127 -4.53 9.13 12.31
C ILE A 127 -3.48 9.28 13.43
N LEU A 128 -2.80 8.19 13.81
CA LEU A 128 -1.72 8.23 14.78
C LEU A 128 -0.60 9.17 14.34
N LEU A 129 -0.10 9.02 13.11
CA LEU A 129 0.97 9.88 12.58
C LEU A 129 0.53 11.35 12.52
N ALA A 130 -0.74 11.62 12.21
CA ALA A 130 -1.28 12.98 12.23
C ALA A 130 -1.29 13.61 13.61
N SER A 131 -1.36 12.82 14.70
CA SER A 131 -1.28 13.30 16.08
C SER A 131 0.14 13.48 16.62
N TRP A 132 1.15 13.03 15.87
CA TRP A 132 2.57 13.14 16.22
C TRP A 132 3.38 14.07 15.33
N PHE A 133 2.93 14.30 14.09
CA PHE A 133 3.68 15.06 13.10
C PHE A 133 2.89 16.27 12.61
N PRO A 134 3.41 17.49 12.84
CA PRO A 134 2.86 18.71 12.26
C PRO A 134 2.73 18.62 10.74
N LEU A 135 1.84 19.42 10.15
CA LEU A 135 1.47 19.36 8.73
C LEU A 135 2.69 19.43 7.80
N ARG A 136 3.68 20.26 8.15
CA ARG A 136 4.93 20.42 7.38
C ARG A 136 5.80 19.15 7.32
N GLU A 137 5.68 18.26 8.30
CA GLU A 137 6.48 17.04 8.44
C GLU A 137 5.71 15.78 8.08
N ARG A 138 4.39 15.84 8.03
CA ARG A 138 3.50 14.69 7.85
C ARG A 138 3.76 13.92 6.56
N ALA A 139 4.03 14.63 5.46
CA ALA A 139 4.36 13.99 4.18
C ALA A 139 5.64 13.14 4.29
N ARG A 140 6.68 13.65 4.97
CA ARG A 140 7.93 12.92 5.19
C ARG A 140 7.72 11.71 6.13
N ALA A 141 6.93 11.89 7.20
CA ALA A 141 6.62 10.80 8.13
C ALA A 141 5.87 9.66 7.43
N ASN A 142 4.87 9.98 6.62
CA ASN A 142 4.13 8.99 5.82
C ASN A 142 5.04 8.30 4.79
N ALA A 143 5.93 9.03 4.11
CA ALA A 143 6.84 8.45 3.14
C ALA A 143 7.82 7.45 3.78
N LEU A 144 8.40 7.80 4.94
CA LEU A 144 9.28 6.91 5.70
C LEU A 144 8.55 5.68 6.22
N TRP A 145 7.32 5.85 6.70
CA TRP A 145 6.48 4.72 7.11
C TRP A 145 6.16 3.80 5.92
N MET A 146 5.76 4.35 4.77
CA MET A 146 5.38 3.57 3.58
C MET A 146 6.56 2.85 2.91
N ALA A 147 7.81 3.27 3.16
CA ALA A 147 9.00 2.58 2.65
C ALA A 147 9.14 1.13 3.15
N CYS A 148 8.41 0.77 4.23
CA CYS A 148 8.36 -0.61 4.71
C CYS A 148 7.69 -1.60 3.73
N LEU A 149 6.85 -1.14 2.79
CA LEU A 149 6.10 -2.02 1.89
C LEU A 149 7.00 -2.87 0.99
N PRO A 150 7.82 -2.28 0.10
CA PRO A 150 8.73 -3.09 -0.73
C PRO A 150 9.81 -3.77 0.11
N LEU A 151 10.26 -3.16 1.21
CA LEU A 151 11.22 -3.77 2.11
C LEU A 151 10.68 -5.06 2.74
N SER A 152 9.40 -5.09 3.13
CA SER A 152 8.74 -6.30 3.62
C SER A 152 8.80 -7.43 2.58
N SER A 153 8.51 -7.13 1.31
CA SER A 153 8.54 -8.14 0.23
C SER A 153 9.95 -8.67 -0.03
N VAL A 154 10.97 -7.80 0.05
CA VAL A 154 12.40 -8.19 -0.07
C VAL A 154 12.80 -9.17 1.03
N LEU A 155 12.36 -8.95 2.26
CA LEU A 155 12.70 -9.80 3.40
C LEU A 155 11.84 -11.06 3.48
N MET A 156 10.54 -10.94 3.17
CA MET A 156 9.56 -12.01 3.32
C MET A 156 9.84 -13.18 2.37
N ALA A 157 10.18 -12.93 1.12
CA ALA A 157 10.29 -13.99 0.13
C ALA A 157 11.45 -14.97 0.44
N PRO A 158 12.68 -14.52 0.75
CA PRO A 158 13.76 -15.43 1.19
C PRO A 158 13.46 -16.14 2.50
N LEU A 159 12.87 -15.41 3.49
CA LEU A 159 12.52 -16.00 4.78
C LEU A 159 11.48 -17.12 4.62
N SER A 160 10.41 -16.86 3.86
CA SER A 160 9.37 -17.87 3.59
C SER A 160 9.94 -19.05 2.80
N GLY A 161 10.80 -18.80 1.81
CA GLY A 161 11.47 -19.85 1.04
C GLY A 161 12.36 -20.74 1.92
N TRP A 162 13.20 -20.13 2.78
CA TRP A 162 14.02 -20.88 3.72
C TRP A 162 13.16 -21.71 4.69
N MET A 163 12.07 -21.17 5.19
CA MET A 163 11.17 -21.92 6.06
C MET A 163 10.51 -23.10 5.33
N LEU A 164 10.17 -22.95 4.04
CA LEU A 164 9.57 -24.01 3.23
C LEU A 164 10.52 -25.19 2.97
N ASP A 165 11.82 -24.95 2.92
CA ASP A 165 12.82 -26.04 2.78
C ASP A 165 13.00 -26.84 4.07
N HIS A 166 12.63 -26.27 5.25
CA HIS A 166 12.82 -26.87 6.57
C HIS A 166 11.51 -27.28 7.26
N ALA A 167 10.37 -26.75 6.79
CA ALA A 167 9.07 -26.99 7.39
C ALA A 167 7.95 -26.96 6.35
N SER A 168 6.78 -27.48 6.70
CA SER A 168 5.60 -27.38 5.81
C SER A 168 5.10 -25.92 5.72
N TRP A 169 4.38 -25.59 4.64
CA TRP A 169 3.74 -24.29 4.44
C TRP A 169 2.85 -23.85 5.61
N ARG A 170 2.32 -24.83 6.36
CA ARG A 170 1.50 -24.58 7.56
C ARG A 170 2.28 -23.86 8.64
N TRP A 171 3.52 -24.32 8.89
CA TRP A 171 4.41 -23.71 9.86
C TRP A 171 4.91 -22.34 9.41
N VAL A 172 5.04 -22.10 8.10
CA VAL A 172 5.34 -20.74 7.59
C VAL A 172 4.25 -19.76 8.05
N LEU A 173 2.97 -20.09 7.87
CA LEU A 173 1.86 -19.25 8.33
C LEU A 173 1.82 -19.09 9.86
N VAL A 174 2.00 -20.19 10.61
CA VAL A 174 2.01 -20.14 12.08
C VAL A 174 3.13 -19.22 12.57
N PHE A 175 4.37 -19.45 12.13
CA PHE A 175 5.51 -18.68 12.62
C PHE A 175 5.54 -17.24 12.14
N GLN A 176 5.03 -16.93 10.96
CA GLN A 176 4.95 -15.54 10.47
C GLN A 176 3.79 -14.76 11.10
N GLY A 177 2.75 -15.43 11.61
CA GLY A 177 1.69 -14.79 12.39
C GLY A 177 2.05 -14.49 13.85
N LEU A 178 3.13 -15.06 14.40
CA LEU A 178 3.56 -14.80 15.78
C LEU A 178 4.24 -13.42 15.98
N PRO A 179 5.10 -12.92 15.08
CA PRO A 179 5.77 -11.63 15.25
C PRO A 179 4.83 -10.46 15.52
N PRO A 180 3.66 -10.31 14.88
CA PRO A 180 2.68 -9.28 15.24
C PRO A 180 2.24 -9.35 16.71
N LEU A 181 2.02 -10.56 17.25
CA LEU A 181 1.62 -10.76 18.65
C LEU A 181 2.73 -10.31 19.61
N LEU A 182 3.98 -10.62 19.30
CA LEU A 182 5.14 -10.17 20.07
C LEU A 182 5.33 -8.65 19.93
N TRP A 183 5.16 -8.11 18.71
CA TRP A 183 5.30 -6.68 18.46
C TRP A 183 4.20 -5.85 19.15
N ALA A 184 3.04 -6.46 19.44
CA ALA A 184 1.98 -5.85 20.22
C ALA A 184 2.46 -5.38 21.60
N VAL A 185 3.40 -6.11 22.22
CA VAL A 185 4.02 -5.72 23.49
C VAL A 185 4.88 -4.47 23.30
N VAL A 186 5.75 -4.44 22.26
CA VAL A 186 6.57 -3.26 21.94
C VAL A 186 5.68 -2.06 21.64
N TRP A 187 4.63 -2.26 20.83
CA TRP A 187 3.64 -1.23 20.49
C TRP A 187 3.01 -0.63 21.73
N TRP A 188 2.55 -1.49 22.66
CA TRP A 188 1.90 -1.05 23.88
C TRP A 188 2.77 -0.17 24.77
N PHE A 189 4.06 -0.46 24.88
CA PHE A 189 4.97 0.30 25.76
C PHE A 189 5.59 1.53 25.09
N THR A 190 5.64 1.57 23.77
CA THR A 190 6.36 2.62 23.02
C THR A 190 5.42 3.68 22.46
N VAL A 191 4.25 3.28 21.93
CA VAL A 191 3.34 4.18 21.23
C VAL A 191 2.32 4.78 22.20
N ALA A 192 2.03 6.07 22.04
CA ALA A 192 0.97 6.80 22.72
C ALA A 192 0.11 7.56 21.72
N ASP A 193 -1.15 7.84 22.03
CA ASP A 193 -2.04 8.60 21.15
C ASP A 193 -1.63 10.06 20.99
N ARG A 194 -1.07 10.65 22.05
CA ARG A 194 -0.65 12.06 22.09
C ARG A 194 0.73 12.20 22.73
N PRO A 195 1.49 13.26 22.37
CA PRO A 195 2.80 13.53 22.95
C PRO A 195 2.83 13.58 24.47
N ALA A 196 1.83 14.22 25.10
CA ALA A 196 1.75 14.34 26.56
C ALA A 196 1.60 13.00 27.31
N GLN A 197 1.16 11.93 26.64
CA GLN A 197 1.00 10.59 27.22
C GLN A 197 2.25 9.71 27.09
N ALA A 198 3.23 10.14 26.27
CA ALA A 198 4.43 9.34 26.02
C ALA A 198 5.46 9.49 27.14
N ARG A 199 6.00 8.38 27.62
CA ARG A 199 6.96 8.35 28.74
C ARG A 199 8.39 8.75 28.33
N TRP A 200 8.72 8.68 27.05
CA TRP A 200 10.05 8.92 26.49
C TRP A 200 10.31 10.37 26.06
N ILE A 201 9.26 11.23 26.10
CA ILE A 201 9.37 12.66 25.76
C ILE A 201 9.27 13.51 27.03
N SER A 202 10.01 14.61 27.11
CA SER A 202 9.90 15.57 28.22
C SER A 202 8.60 16.34 28.16
N ARG A 203 8.10 16.82 29.33
CA ARG A 203 6.88 17.63 29.38
C ARG A 203 7.00 18.91 28.56
N ALA A 204 8.17 19.55 28.56
CA ALA A 204 8.44 20.76 27.79
C ALA A 204 8.36 20.49 26.27
N GLU A 205 8.99 19.40 25.81
CA GLU A 205 8.95 18.97 24.41
C GLU A 205 7.55 18.57 23.98
N ALA A 206 6.81 17.82 24.80
CA ALA A 206 5.44 17.44 24.53
C ALA A 206 4.53 18.66 24.37
N GLY A 207 4.63 19.61 25.30
CA GLY A 207 3.85 20.86 25.24
C GLY A 207 4.20 21.74 24.04
N HIS A 208 5.46 21.74 23.59
CA HIS A 208 5.87 22.42 22.36
C HIS A 208 5.23 21.77 21.12
N LEU A 209 5.28 20.43 21.05
CA LEU A 209 4.69 19.67 19.94
C LEU A 209 3.17 19.83 19.89
N GLU A 210 2.49 19.77 21.04
CA GLU A 210 1.05 19.96 21.12
C GLU A 210 0.62 21.36 20.68
N ARG A 211 1.39 22.39 21.02
CA ARG A 211 1.13 23.77 20.53
C ARG A 211 1.28 23.85 19.00
N ALA A 212 2.30 23.21 18.42
CA ALA A 212 2.48 23.19 16.98
C ALA A 212 1.31 22.44 16.27
N LEU A 213 0.86 21.32 16.82
CA LEU A 213 -0.29 20.57 16.30
C LEU A 213 -1.61 21.36 16.44
N ALA A 214 -1.80 22.06 17.56
CA ALA A 214 -2.95 22.92 17.77
C ALA A 214 -2.98 24.12 16.83
N ALA A 215 -1.81 24.72 16.53
CA ALA A 215 -1.69 25.79 15.55
C ALA A 215 -2.05 25.30 14.13
N ASP A 216 -1.61 24.09 13.75
CA ASP A 216 -1.98 23.48 12.47
C ASP A 216 -3.50 23.21 12.40
N GLU A 217 -4.11 22.78 13.50
CA GLU A 217 -5.56 22.54 13.56
C GLU A 217 -6.36 23.85 13.45
N ALA A 218 -5.92 24.89 14.16
CA ALA A 218 -6.53 26.22 14.11
C ALA A 218 -6.40 26.89 12.73
N ALA A 219 -5.35 26.57 11.98
CA ALA A 219 -5.12 27.08 10.62
C ALA A 219 -5.97 26.35 9.56
N LYS A 220 -6.64 25.24 9.91
CA LYS A 220 -7.58 24.59 9.00
C LYS A 220 -8.80 25.47 8.79
N PRO A 221 -9.28 25.61 7.55
CA PRO A 221 -10.58 26.26 7.32
C PRO A 221 -11.67 25.52 8.09
N PRO A 222 -12.72 26.22 8.56
CA PRO A 222 -13.84 25.62 9.26
C PRO A 222 -14.30 24.38 8.50
N SER A 223 -14.36 23.25 9.19
CA SER A 223 -14.71 21.97 8.56
C SER A 223 -16.13 22.03 8.04
N GLY A 224 -16.27 22.37 6.77
CA GLY A 224 -17.41 21.90 6.00
C GLY A 224 -17.27 20.38 6.00
N SER A 225 -18.25 19.68 6.58
CA SER A 225 -18.27 18.23 6.59
C SER A 225 -18.34 17.73 5.15
N GLY A 226 -17.19 17.51 4.50
CA GLY A 226 -17.15 16.86 3.19
C GLY A 226 -17.82 15.50 3.34
N SER A 227 -19.06 15.40 2.86
CA SER A 227 -19.80 14.14 2.91
C SER A 227 -19.14 13.13 1.99
N TYR A 228 -19.15 11.84 2.37
CA TYR A 228 -18.77 10.76 1.45
C TYR A 228 -19.51 10.85 0.12
N LEU A 229 -20.78 11.26 0.14
CA LEU A 229 -21.61 11.47 -1.05
C LEU A 229 -21.07 12.61 -1.92
N ASP A 230 -20.58 13.70 -1.33
CA ASP A 230 -20.02 14.83 -2.08
C ASP A 230 -18.66 14.49 -2.68
N ALA A 231 -17.88 13.63 -2.02
CA ALA A 231 -16.64 13.11 -2.58
C ALA A 231 -16.91 12.20 -3.79
N VAL A 232 -17.85 11.25 -3.69
CA VAL A 232 -18.20 10.32 -4.79
C VAL A 232 -18.81 11.06 -5.99
N LYS A 233 -19.53 12.17 -5.81
CA LYS A 233 -20.05 12.97 -6.91
C LYS A 233 -18.96 13.70 -7.72
N GLN A 234 -17.76 13.86 -7.18
CA GLN A 234 -16.69 14.54 -7.90
C GLN A 234 -16.05 13.61 -8.95
N ARG A 235 -16.18 13.98 -10.23
CA ARG A 235 -15.60 13.24 -11.36
C ARG A 235 -14.11 12.91 -11.14
N ARG A 236 -13.33 13.82 -10.55
CA ARG A 236 -11.91 13.60 -10.27
C ARG A 236 -11.67 12.49 -9.26
N VAL A 237 -12.52 12.37 -8.24
CA VAL A 237 -12.45 11.29 -7.25
C VAL A 237 -12.76 9.95 -7.90
N LEU A 238 -13.80 9.87 -8.72
CA LEU A 238 -14.15 8.65 -9.47
C LEU A 238 -13.01 8.21 -10.41
N ILE A 239 -12.37 9.16 -11.10
CA ILE A 239 -11.21 8.87 -11.94
C ILE A 239 -10.05 8.32 -11.11
N LEU A 240 -9.74 8.92 -9.97
CA LEU A 240 -8.69 8.44 -9.08
C LEU A 240 -8.98 7.05 -8.50
N ILE A 241 -10.24 6.76 -8.15
CA ILE A 241 -10.68 5.41 -7.76
C ILE A 241 -10.45 4.43 -8.92
N GLY A 242 -10.85 4.78 -10.13
CA GLY A 242 -10.62 3.95 -11.31
C GLY A 242 -9.15 3.72 -11.60
N VAL A 243 -8.31 4.77 -11.57
CA VAL A 243 -6.85 4.63 -11.74
C VAL A 243 -6.28 3.66 -10.71
N TYR A 244 -6.63 3.85 -9.43
CA TYR A 244 -6.11 3.01 -8.35
C TYR A 244 -6.60 1.56 -8.48
N PHE A 245 -7.89 1.34 -8.77
CA PHE A 245 -8.47 0.01 -8.98
C PHE A 245 -7.76 -0.75 -10.10
N PHE A 246 -7.65 -0.16 -11.28
CA PHE A 246 -7.05 -0.82 -12.44
C PHE A 246 -5.53 -1.06 -12.26
N TRP A 247 -4.83 -0.11 -11.66
CA TRP A 247 -3.42 -0.30 -11.34
C TRP A 247 -3.22 -1.38 -10.28
N ILE A 248 -4.00 -1.36 -9.19
CA ILE A 248 -3.91 -2.33 -8.09
C ILE A 248 -4.33 -3.73 -8.56
N THR A 249 -5.21 -3.86 -9.54
CA THR A 249 -5.52 -5.14 -10.19
C THR A 249 -4.25 -5.74 -10.82
N GLY A 250 -3.53 -4.98 -11.62
CA GLY A 250 -2.25 -5.41 -12.19
C GLY A 250 -1.18 -5.68 -11.12
N PHE A 251 -1.09 -4.80 -10.13
CA PHE A 251 -0.12 -4.88 -9.03
C PHE A 251 -0.25 -6.18 -8.23
N TYR A 252 -1.43 -6.47 -7.65
CA TYR A 252 -1.60 -7.67 -6.84
C TYR A 252 -1.73 -8.94 -7.68
N GLY A 253 -2.24 -8.86 -8.92
CA GLY A 253 -2.19 -9.97 -9.85
C GLY A 253 -0.74 -10.41 -10.10
N PHE A 254 0.14 -9.47 -10.45
CA PHE A 254 1.56 -9.76 -10.63
C PHE A 254 2.23 -10.28 -9.35
N ASN A 255 2.04 -9.59 -8.22
CA ASN A 255 2.70 -9.96 -6.95
C ASN A 255 2.32 -11.37 -6.47
N LEU A 256 1.07 -11.80 -6.62
CA LEU A 256 0.64 -13.14 -6.20
C LEU A 256 1.30 -14.23 -7.04
N TRP A 257 1.38 -14.02 -8.36
CA TRP A 257 1.86 -15.05 -9.29
C TRP A 257 3.37 -15.02 -9.51
N LEU A 258 4.07 -13.94 -9.11
CA LEU A 258 5.52 -13.79 -9.29
C LEU A 258 6.35 -14.97 -8.77
N PRO A 259 6.17 -15.49 -7.53
CA PRO A 259 6.94 -16.64 -7.04
C PRO A 259 6.66 -17.92 -7.84
N SER A 260 5.42 -18.12 -8.32
CA SER A 260 5.07 -19.26 -9.18
C SER A 260 5.82 -19.22 -10.51
N VAL A 261 5.86 -18.03 -11.15
CA VAL A 261 6.61 -17.83 -12.40
C VAL A 261 8.12 -18.05 -12.19
N ILE A 262 8.66 -17.56 -11.07
CA ILE A 262 10.09 -17.78 -10.76
C ILE A 262 10.37 -19.26 -10.49
N LYS A 263 9.48 -19.97 -9.80
CA LYS A 263 9.62 -21.42 -9.59
C LYS A 263 9.67 -22.19 -10.91
N GLU A 264 8.84 -21.82 -11.88
CA GLU A 264 8.90 -22.41 -13.23
C GLU A 264 10.23 -22.13 -13.94
N LEU A 265 10.85 -20.96 -13.71
CA LEU A 265 12.14 -20.59 -14.30
C LEU A 265 13.34 -21.33 -13.67
N THR A 266 13.22 -21.79 -12.44
CA THR A 266 14.32 -22.44 -11.70
C THR A 266 14.38 -23.96 -11.88
N HIS A 267 13.44 -24.57 -12.64
CA HIS A 267 13.42 -26.01 -12.93
C HIS A 267 13.78 -26.87 -11.70
N ASP A 268 12.94 -26.95 -10.70
CA ASP A 268 13.15 -27.71 -9.44
C ASP A 268 14.15 -27.09 -8.42
N GLY A 269 14.44 -25.79 -8.52
CA GLY A 269 15.18 -25.07 -7.50
C GLY A 269 14.54 -25.17 -6.11
N SER A 270 15.35 -25.07 -5.04
CA SER A 270 14.85 -25.06 -3.66
C SER A 270 13.91 -23.88 -3.41
N ALA A 271 13.04 -24.00 -2.40
CA ALA A 271 12.15 -22.89 -2.04
C ALA A 271 12.93 -21.64 -1.57
N THR A 272 14.10 -21.83 -0.94
CA THR A 272 15.03 -20.75 -0.62
C THR A 272 15.53 -20.03 -1.86
N GLU A 273 15.92 -20.77 -2.92
CA GLU A 273 16.38 -20.19 -4.17
C GLU A 273 15.26 -19.36 -4.84
N VAL A 274 14.07 -19.92 -4.95
CA VAL A 274 12.87 -19.19 -5.46
C VAL A 274 12.61 -17.94 -4.63
N GLY A 275 12.70 -18.03 -3.31
CA GLY A 275 12.54 -16.89 -2.41
C GLY A 275 13.58 -15.78 -2.62
N LEU A 276 14.87 -16.16 -2.75
CA LEU A 276 15.96 -15.22 -3.02
C LEU A 276 15.80 -14.55 -4.38
N LEU A 277 15.46 -15.32 -5.42
CA LEU A 277 15.20 -14.77 -6.76
C LEU A 277 13.96 -13.88 -6.77
N THR A 278 12.93 -14.20 -5.97
CA THR A 278 11.74 -13.34 -5.83
C THR A 278 12.07 -12.00 -5.14
N ALA A 279 13.08 -11.95 -4.28
CA ALA A 279 13.51 -10.70 -3.66
C ALA A 279 14.17 -9.72 -4.65
N LEU A 280 14.75 -10.18 -5.77
CA LEU A 280 15.42 -9.32 -6.74
C LEU A 280 14.45 -8.32 -7.41
N PRO A 281 13.30 -8.72 -7.98
CA PRO A 281 12.30 -7.78 -8.49
C PRO A 281 11.85 -6.75 -7.46
N PHE A 282 11.63 -7.15 -6.22
CA PHE A 282 11.22 -6.21 -5.16
C PHE A 282 12.34 -5.25 -4.73
N THR A 283 13.61 -5.70 -4.77
CA THR A 283 14.76 -4.83 -4.52
C THR A 283 14.86 -3.74 -5.59
N VAL A 284 14.76 -4.11 -6.87
CA VAL A 284 14.75 -3.15 -7.97
C VAL A 284 13.55 -2.21 -7.85
N ALA A 285 12.36 -2.74 -7.50
CA ALA A 285 11.16 -1.97 -7.28
C ALA A 285 11.32 -0.91 -6.17
N LEU A 286 11.96 -1.26 -5.05
CA LEU A 286 12.26 -0.33 -3.96
C LEU A 286 13.11 0.85 -4.45
N LEU A 287 14.20 0.56 -5.16
CA LEU A 287 15.11 1.58 -5.65
C LEU A 287 14.43 2.52 -6.66
N VAL A 288 13.69 1.94 -7.61
CA VAL A 288 12.98 2.72 -8.64
C VAL A 288 11.82 3.52 -8.05
N MET A 289 11.10 2.98 -7.07
CA MET A 289 10.04 3.69 -6.35
C MET A 289 10.58 4.97 -5.69
N ILE A 290 11.72 4.88 -4.99
CA ILE A 290 12.35 6.04 -4.34
C ILE A 290 12.83 7.05 -5.38
N ALA A 291 13.50 6.57 -6.43
CA ALA A 291 14.02 7.44 -7.50
C ALA A 291 12.88 8.17 -8.25
N ASN A 292 11.79 7.46 -8.57
CA ASN A 292 10.65 8.05 -9.26
C ASN A 292 9.88 9.05 -8.37
N ALA A 293 9.74 8.78 -7.07
CA ALA A 293 9.16 9.73 -6.12
C ALA A 293 9.99 11.01 -6.05
N ALA A 294 11.31 10.89 -5.90
CA ALA A 294 12.23 12.02 -5.87
C ALA A 294 12.21 12.84 -7.18
N TRP A 295 12.15 12.16 -8.33
CA TRP A 295 12.01 12.81 -9.63
C TRP A 295 10.68 13.57 -9.74
N SER A 296 9.60 12.93 -9.33
CA SER A 296 8.25 13.51 -9.31
C SER A 296 8.18 14.76 -8.43
N ASP A 297 8.82 14.74 -7.25
CA ASP A 297 8.85 15.86 -6.32
C ASP A 297 9.64 17.06 -6.88
N ARG A 298 10.79 16.78 -7.53
CA ARG A 298 11.63 17.82 -8.12
C ARG A 298 11.01 18.48 -9.36
N THR A 299 10.29 17.70 -10.16
CA THR A 299 9.75 18.18 -11.45
C THR A 299 8.30 18.61 -11.39
N GLY A 300 7.54 18.24 -10.35
CA GLY A 300 6.08 18.43 -10.26
C GLY A 300 5.28 17.62 -11.27
N ARG A 301 5.92 16.71 -12.04
CA ARG A 301 5.29 15.96 -13.14
C ARG A 301 4.59 14.70 -12.65
N ARG A 302 3.68 14.83 -11.64
CA ARG A 302 3.00 13.70 -10.98
C ARG A 302 2.35 12.71 -11.97
N ARG A 303 1.65 13.22 -12.98
CA ARG A 303 0.94 12.38 -13.97
C ARG A 303 1.89 11.52 -14.78
N GLN A 304 3.03 12.09 -15.21
CA GLN A 304 4.05 11.34 -15.96
C GLN A 304 4.71 10.29 -15.06
N ALA A 305 4.98 10.63 -13.79
CA ALA A 305 5.53 9.71 -12.81
C ALA A 305 4.60 8.53 -12.47
N VAL A 306 3.31 8.63 -12.80
CA VAL A 306 2.37 7.51 -12.72
C VAL A 306 2.24 6.80 -14.06
N ALA A 307 1.99 7.53 -15.15
CA ALA A 307 1.65 6.93 -16.43
C ALA A 307 2.84 6.22 -17.11
N VAL A 308 4.03 6.85 -17.11
CA VAL A 308 5.22 6.31 -17.81
C VAL A 308 5.65 4.95 -17.25
N PRO A 309 5.81 4.79 -15.91
CA PRO A 309 6.11 3.47 -15.37
C PRO A 309 5.06 2.41 -15.74
N LEU A 310 3.77 2.74 -15.68
CA LEU A 310 2.72 1.77 -16.03
C LEU A 310 2.81 1.33 -17.50
N VAL A 311 3.13 2.24 -18.44
CA VAL A 311 3.39 1.88 -19.85
C VAL A 311 4.58 0.93 -19.97
N VAL A 312 5.67 1.19 -19.24
CA VAL A 312 6.84 0.30 -19.19
C VAL A 312 6.45 -1.05 -18.62
N GLY A 313 5.63 -1.10 -17.56
CA GLY A 313 5.13 -2.33 -16.96
C GLY A 313 4.30 -3.17 -17.92
N ILE A 314 3.42 -2.54 -18.70
CA ILE A 314 2.64 -3.21 -19.76
C ILE A 314 3.58 -3.85 -20.78
N ALA A 315 4.54 -3.09 -21.29
CA ALA A 315 5.50 -3.60 -22.27
C ALA A 315 6.32 -4.77 -21.69
N ALA A 316 6.80 -4.65 -20.46
CA ALA A 316 7.59 -5.68 -19.79
C ALA A 316 6.77 -6.97 -19.55
N LEU A 317 5.50 -6.85 -19.11
CA LEU A 317 4.59 -7.99 -18.93
C LEU A 317 4.35 -8.74 -20.24
N LEU A 318 4.06 -8.02 -21.32
CA LEU A 318 3.78 -8.62 -22.63
C LEU A 318 5.04 -9.25 -23.25
N LEU A 319 6.18 -8.55 -23.20
CA LEU A 319 7.45 -9.06 -23.69
C LEU A 319 7.92 -10.29 -22.91
N GLY A 320 7.67 -10.32 -21.58
CA GLY A 320 8.01 -11.46 -20.72
C GLY A 320 7.33 -12.77 -21.12
N GLN A 321 6.19 -12.69 -21.81
CA GLN A 321 5.49 -13.86 -22.35
C GLN A 321 6.06 -14.34 -23.70
N ALA A 322 6.75 -13.47 -24.43
CA ALA A 322 7.24 -13.74 -25.78
C ALA A 322 8.74 -14.08 -25.84
N VAL A 323 9.48 -13.87 -24.75
CA VAL A 323 10.93 -14.07 -24.71
C VAL A 323 11.26 -15.39 -24.02
N ASP A 324 12.20 -16.14 -24.59
CA ASP A 324 12.72 -17.37 -24.01
C ASP A 324 14.00 -17.14 -23.20
N GLY A 325 14.24 -18.02 -22.23
CA GLY A 325 15.41 -18.01 -21.36
C GLY A 325 15.18 -17.35 -20.01
N ALA A 326 15.82 -17.89 -18.97
CA ALA A 326 15.62 -17.48 -17.59
C ALA A 326 16.09 -16.03 -17.32
N LEU A 327 17.27 -15.66 -17.83
CA LEU A 327 17.83 -14.32 -17.57
C LEU A 327 16.97 -13.18 -18.16
N PRO A 328 16.61 -13.18 -19.47
CA PRO A 328 15.79 -12.11 -20.01
C PRO A 328 14.39 -12.06 -19.37
N ARG A 329 13.78 -13.21 -19.05
CA ARG A 329 12.51 -13.23 -18.29
C ARG A 329 12.67 -12.61 -16.90
N MET A 330 13.73 -12.94 -16.17
CA MET A 330 14.01 -12.35 -14.84
C MET A 330 14.20 -10.83 -14.94
N LEU A 331 14.92 -10.32 -15.94
CA LEU A 331 15.08 -8.87 -16.15
C LEU A 331 13.73 -8.19 -16.41
N LEU A 332 12.84 -8.80 -17.20
CA LEU A 332 11.49 -8.29 -17.45
C LEU A 332 10.60 -8.36 -16.20
N LEU A 333 10.73 -9.39 -15.36
CA LEU A 333 10.05 -9.44 -14.05
C LEU A 333 10.53 -8.32 -13.12
N CYS A 334 11.84 -8.04 -13.06
CA CYS A 334 12.39 -6.92 -12.31
C CYS A 334 11.87 -5.57 -12.84
N LEU A 335 11.82 -5.40 -14.15
CA LEU A 335 11.30 -4.19 -14.78
C LEU A 335 9.80 -4.01 -14.52
N THR A 336 9.03 -5.10 -14.57
CA THR A 336 7.59 -5.10 -14.25
C THR A 336 7.36 -4.70 -12.78
N ALA A 337 8.06 -5.33 -11.85
CA ALA A 337 7.96 -4.98 -10.42
C ALA A 337 8.30 -3.50 -10.20
N ALA A 338 9.42 -3.02 -10.75
CA ALA A 338 9.81 -1.62 -10.68
C ALA A 338 8.73 -0.69 -11.22
N ALA A 339 8.17 -1.01 -12.37
CA ALA A 339 7.12 -0.23 -13.02
C ALA A 339 5.80 -0.16 -12.21
N LEU A 340 5.43 -1.26 -11.55
CA LEU A 340 4.22 -1.34 -10.74
C LEU A 340 4.35 -0.62 -9.38
N TYR A 341 5.55 -0.60 -8.79
CA TYR A 341 5.80 0.08 -7.51
C TYR A 341 6.10 1.58 -7.66
N ALA A 342 6.72 1.99 -8.77
CA ALA A 342 7.12 3.37 -9.01
C ALA A 342 5.99 4.42 -8.83
N PRO A 343 4.73 4.17 -9.22
CA PRO A 343 3.65 5.15 -9.08
C PRO A 343 3.21 5.47 -7.65
N TYR A 344 3.57 4.67 -6.63
CA TYR A 344 2.99 4.80 -5.27
C TYR A 344 3.12 6.21 -4.69
N GLY A 345 4.33 6.76 -4.62
CA GLY A 345 4.55 8.10 -4.08
C GLY A 345 3.83 9.20 -4.89
N PRO A 346 4.11 9.29 -6.20
CA PRO A 346 3.47 10.27 -7.08
C PRO A 346 1.94 10.21 -7.10
N PHE A 347 1.34 9.02 -7.10
CA PHE A 347 -0.12 8.86 -7.12
C PHE A 347 -0.78 9.44 -5.87
N TRP A 348 -0.26 9.12 -4.68
CA TRP A 348 -0.85 9.60 -3.42
C TRP A 348 -0.62 11.09 -3.15
N ALA A 349 0.25 11.76 -3.93
CA ALA A 349 0.37 13.22 -3.92
C ALA A 349 -0.74 13.91 -4.75
N ILE A 350 -1.27 13.25 -5.78
CA ILE A 350 -2.26 13.84 -6.72
C ILE A 350 -3.57 14.29 -6.02
N PRO A 351 -4.20 13.51 -5.12
CA PRO A 351 -5.42 13.95 -4.45
C PRO A 351 -5.26 15.30 -3.72
N GLY A 352 -4.11 15.50 -3.04
CA GLY A 352 -3.82 16.74 -2.32
C GLY A 352 -3.63 17.96 -3.23
N GLU A 353 -3.19 17.74 -4.49
CA GLU A 353 -2.97 18.80 -5.47
C GLU A 353 -4.23 19.12 -6.29
N LEU A 354 -5.13 18.14 -6.48
CA LEU A 354 -6.29 18.28 -7.40
C LEU A 354 -7.63 18.51 -6.69
N LEU A 355 -7.77 18.07 -5.43
CA LEU A 355 -9.03 18.13 -4.72
C LEU A 355 -9.04 19.28 -3.71
N ARG A 356 -10.27 19.74 -3.37
CA ARG A 356 -10.45 20.74 -2.33
C ARG A 356 -10.11 20.13 -0.96
N PHE A 357 -9.56 20.93 -0.08
CA PHE A 357 -9.10 20.51 1.25
C PHE A 357 -10.16 19.74 2.05
N GLU A 358 -11.42 20.18 1.99
CA GLU A 358 -12.53 19.59 2.74
C GLU A 358 -12.86 18.16 2.30
N VAL A 359 -12.45 17.77 1.10
CA VAL A 359 -12.81 16.48 0.48
C VAL A 359 -11.63 15.52 0.41
N VAL A 360 -10.39 16.02 0.47
CA VAL A 360 -9.16 15.22 0.27
C VAL A 360 -9.11 13.99 1.19
N ALA A 361 -9.36 14.15 2.49
CA ALA A 361 -9.25 13.06 3.46
C ALA A 361 -10.27 11.95 3.18
N VAL A 362 -11.51 12.32 2.91
CA VAL A 362 -12.59 11.38 2.56
C VAL A 362 -12.31 10.71 1.22
N ALA A 363 -11.85 11.49 0.24
CA ALA A 363 -11.50 10.97 -1.09
C ALA A 363 -10.35 9.96 -1.01
N MET A 364 -9.29 10.24 -0.25
CA MET A 364 -8.19 9.29 -0.06
C MET A 364 -8.66 7.97 0.57
N GLY A 365 -9.57 8.03 1.56
CA GLY A 365 -10.18 6.84 2.14
C GLY A 365 -10.99 6.03 1.12
N LEU A 366 -11.82 6.70 0.30
CA LEU A 366 -12.61 6.06 -0.75
C LEU A 366 -11.72 5.47 -1.87
N ILE A 367 -10.71 6.21 -2.31
CA ILE A 367 -9.75 5.73 -3.32
C ILE A 367 -9.05 4.48 -2.81
N ASN A 368 -8.58 4.49 -1.56
CA ASN A 368 -7.93 3.32 -0.96
C ASN A 368 -8.91 2.14 -0.83
N ALA A 369 -10.09 2.36 -0.26
CA ALA A 369 -11.06 1.29 -0.02
C ALA A 369 -11.53 0.65 -1.33
N LEU A 370 -12.07 1.45 -2.25
CA LEU A 370 -12.65 0.94 -3.49
C LEU A 370 -11.57 0.48 -4.49
N GLY A 371 -10.42 1.16 -4.53
CA GLY A 371 -9.33 0.76 -5.39
C GLY A 371 -8.67 -0.56 -4.97
N ASN A 372 -8.60 -0.87 -3.66
CA ASN A 372 -8.09 -2.16 -3.18
C ASN A 372 -8.97 -3.36 -3.55
N LEU A 373 -10.22 -3.17 -4.03
CA LEU A 373 -10.99 -4.24 -4.66
C LEU A 373 -10.30 -4.79 -5.92
N GLY A 374 -9.43 -4.02 -6.56
CA GLY A 374 -8.53 -4.52 -7.61
C GLY A 374 -7.61 -5.66 -7.13
N GLY A 375 -7.26 -5.66 -5.84
CA GLY A 375 -6.49 -6.74 -5.23
C GLY A 375 -7.25 -8.07 -5.15
N PHE A 376 -8.59 -8.04 -5.17
CA PHE A 376 -9.41 -9.23 -5.40
C PHE A 376 -9.43 -9.63 -6.88
N ALA A 377 -9.70 -8.66 -7.76
CA ALA A 377 -9.90 -8.94 -9.17
C ALA A 377 -8.63 -9.50 -9.86
N GLY A 378 -7.46 -8.90 -9.61
CA GLY A 378 -6.21 -9.27 -10.29
C GLY A 378 -5.80 -10.72 -10.09
N PRO A 379 -5.54 -11.15 -8.85
CA PRO A 379 -5.16 -12.53 -8.55
C PRO A 379 -6.16 -13.57 -9.06
N TYR A 380 -7.46 -13.32 -8.85
CA TYR A 380 -8.52 -14.23 -9.26
C TYR A 380 -8.63 -14.35 -10.79
N LEU A 381 -8.60 -13.22 -11.51
CA LEU A 381 -8.70 -13.23 -12.99
C LEU A 381 -7.55 -14.00 -13.62
N VAL A 382 -6.32 -13.84 -13.14
CA VAL A 382 -5.18 -14.60 -13.68
C VAL A 382 -5.38 -16.10 -13.47
N GLY A 383 -5.76 -16.52 -12.24
CA GLY A 383 -5.97 -17.93 -11.93
C GLY A 383 -7.11 -18.53 -12.74
N TRP A 384 -8.26 -17.87 -12.79
CA TRP A 384 -9.43 -18.32 -13.54
C TRP A 384 -9.14 -18.42 -15.04
N LEU A 385 -8.48 -17.43 -15.64
CA LEU A 385 -8.11 -17.46 -17.04
C LEU A 385 -7.09 -18.58 -17.34
N THR A 386 -6.16 -18.83 -16.41
CA THR A 386 -5.19 -19.93 -16.56
C THR A 386 -5.91 -21.27 -16.59
N ASP A 387 -6.90 -21.51 -15.72
CA ASP A 387 -7.70 -22.74 -15.73
C ASP A 387 -8.56 -22.85 -17.00
N ALA A 388 -9.15 -21.73 -17.46
CA ALA A 388 -10.03 -21.72 -18.62
C ALA A 388 -9.29 -21.88 -19.97
N THR A 389 -8.05 -21.39 -20.06
CA THR A 389 -7.28 -21.35 -21.34
C THR A 389 -6.09 -22.31 -21.37
N GLY A 390 -5.75 -22.92 -20.24
CA GLY A 390 -4.54 -23.74 -20.08
C GLY A 390 -3.23 -22.93 -20.08
N SER A 391 -3.29 -21.59 -20.04
CA SER A 391 -2.11 -20.72 -20.15
C SER A 391 -2.22 -19.47 -19.27
N SER A 392 -1.17 -19.18 -18.52
CA SER A 392 -1.05 -17.95 -17.74
C SER A 392 -0.89 -16.69 -18.61
N VAL A 393 -0.47 -16.83 -19.88
CA VAL A 393 -0.29 -15.73 -20.83
C VAL A 393 -1.56 -14.88 -20.96
N THR A 394 -2.73 -15.51 -21.05
CA THR A 394 -4.02 -14.84 -21.16
C THR A 394 -4.30 -13.99 -19.90
N GLY A 395 -3.99 -14.51 -18.71
CA GLY A 395 -4.13 -13.78 -17.45
C GLY A 395 -3.26 -12.53 -17.41
N PHE A 396 -1.99 -12.62 -17.76
CA PHE A 396 -1.06 -11.48 -17.81
C PHE A 396 -1.42 -10.46 -18.90
N ALA A 397 -1.94 -10.92 -20.06
CA ALA A 397 -2.46 -10.02 -21.09
C ALA A 397 -3.66 -9.20 -20.59
N VAL A 398 -4.58 -9.82 -19.85
CA VAL A 398 -5.71 -9.12 -19.23
C VAL A 398 -5.22 -8.13 -18.15
N LEU A 399 -4.25 -8.49 -17.32
CA LEU A 399 -3.64 -7.51 -16.39
C LEU A 399 -3.03 -6.32 -17.13
N SER A 400 -2.36 -6.56 -18.25
CA SER A 400 -1.80 -5.50 -19.11
C SER A 400 -2.90 -4.58 -19.67
N ALA A 401 -4.07 -5.14 -20.06
CA ALA A 401 -5.23 -4.34 -20.47
C ALA A 401 -5.78 -3.48 -19.33
N PHE A 402 -5.88 -4.00 -18.12
CA PHE A 402 -6.27 -3.21 -16.93
C PHE A 402 -5.29 -2.06 -16.67
N LEU A 403 -3.98 -2.32 -16.73
CA LEU A 403 -2.96 -1.27 -16.60
C LEU A 403 -3.09 -0.21 -17.71
N ALA A 404 -3.41 -0.61 -18.94
CA ALA A 404 -3.66 0.33 -20.03
C ALA A 404 -4.86 1.24 -19.73
N VAL A 405 -5.94 0.71 -19.16
CA VAL A 405 -7.08 1.53 -18.71
C VAL A 405 -6.62 2.54 -17.64
N ALA A 406 -5.79 2.13 -16.66
CA ALA A 406 -5.23 3.05 -15.67
C ALA A 406 -4.42 4.17 -16.34
N VAL A 407 -3.57 3.86 -17.31
CA VAL A 407 -2.79 4.85 -18.09
C VAL A 407 -3.71 5.83 -18.81
N VAL A 408 -4.75 5.35 -19.49
CA VAL A 408 -5.74 6.19 -20.20
C VAL A 408 -6.45 7.12 -19.23
N LEU A 409 -6.89 6.61 -18.07
CA LEU A 409 -7.54 7.42 -17.04
C LEU A 409 -6.61 8.52 -16.49
N VAL A 410 -5.32 8.22 -16.28
CA VAL A 410 -4.32 9.21 -15.87
C VAL A 410 -4.11 10.26 -16.98
N ALA A 411 -3.95 9.81 -18.22
CA ALA A 411 -3.62 10.68 -19.35
C ALA A 411 -4.76 11.63 -19.70
N LEU A 412 -5.99 11.14 -19.72
CA LEU A 412 -7.18 11.89 -20.16
C LEU A 412 -7.96 12.52 -19.01
N GLY A 413 -8.04 11.83 -17.87
CA GLY A 413 -8.89 12.19 -16.75
C GLY A 413 -8.29 13.19 -15.75
N LEU A 414 -6.97 13.20 -15.58
CA LEU A 414 -6.29 14.04 -14.60
C LEU A 414 -5.61 15.28 -15.23
N ARG A 415 -6.18 15.86 -16.27
CA ARG A 415 -5.64 17.09 -16.85
C ARG A 415 -5.71 18.23 -15.82
N PRO A 416 -4.66 19.06 -15.66
CA PRO A 416 -4.74 20.27 -14.86
C PRO A 416 -5.91 21.11 -15.41
N ALA A 417 -6.72 21.70 -14.52
CA ALA A 417 -7.59 22.79 -14.96
C ALA A 417 -6.68 23.85 -15.57
N THR A 418 -6.92 24.23 -16.82
CA THR A 418 -6.26 25.40 -17.41
C THR A 418 -6.40 26.53 -16.40
N ARG A 419 -5.28 27.00 -15.83
CA ARG A 419 -5.31 28.21 -15.00
C ARG A 419 -6.03 29.26 -15.82
N PRO A 420 -7.11 29.89 -15.32
CA PRO A 420 -7.61 31.08 -15.97
C PRO A 420 -6.41 32.03 -16.06
N GLU A 421 -6.09 32.48 -17.28
CA GLU A 421 -5.11 33.52 -17.50
C GLU A 421 -5.35 34.61 -16.46
N ARG A 422 -4.34 34.91 -15.64
CA ARG A 422 -4.35 36.13 -14.84
C ARG A 422 -4.56 37.25 -15.85
N ARG A 423 -5.78 37.78 -15.92
CA ARG A 423 -5.99 39.05 -16.59
C ARG A 423 -4.93 39.98 -16.04
N PRO A 424 -4.10 40.63 -16.89
CA PRO A 424 -3.20 41.67 -16.43
C PRO A 424 -4.09 42.68 -15.69
N ALA A 425 -3.69 43.04 -14.48
CA ALA A 425 -4.33 44.07 -13.70
C ALA A 425 -4.39 45.30 -14.59
N GLY A 426 -5.62 45.69 -14.92
CA GLY A 426 -5.86 46.78 -15.87
C GLY A 426 -5.11 48.00 -15.46
N LEU A 427 -4.43 48.61 -16.44
CA LEU A 427 -4.10 49.99 -16.49
C LEU A 427 -5.38 50.78 -16.15
N THR A 428 -5.44 51.30 -14.94
CA THR A 428 -6.36 52.42 -14.65
C THR A 428 -5.83 53.60 -15.47
N ALA A 429 -6.52 53.90 -16.55
CA ALA A 429 -6.36 55.16 -17.25
C ALA A 429 -6.77 56.29 -16.30
N GLU A 430 -5.82 57.00 -15.77
CA GLU A 430 -5.96 58.39 -15.40
C GLU A 430 -5.94 59.19 -16.72
N GLU A 431 -7.07 59.75 -17.07
CA GLU A 431 -7.28 60.91 -17.90
C GLU A 431 -8.58 61.56 -17.34
N GLY A 432 -8.53 62.69 -16.73
CA GLY A 432 -8.15 63.99 -17.24
C GLY A 432 -9.38 64.87 -17.35
N ALA A 433 -9.46 65.90 -16.59
CA ALA A 433 -10.10 67.21 -16.72
C ALA A 433 -10.62 67.71 -15.38
#